data_729780cc266e5bcc1b8f0f581e2e4d1a
#
_entry.id   729780cc266e5bcc1b8f0f581e2e4d1a
#
_cell.length_a   1.000
_cell.length_b   1.000
_cell.length_c   1.000
_cell.angle_alpha   90.00
_cell.angle_beta   90.00
_cell.angle_gamma   90.00
#
_symmetry.space_group_name_H-M   'P 1'
#
loop_
_entity.id
_entity.type
_entity.pdbx_description
1 polymer ?
#
loop_
_entity_poly.entity_id
_entity_poly.type
_entity_poly.pdbx_seq_one_letter_code
_entity_poly.pdbx_strand_id
1 'polypeptide(L)'
;MKLERIGILDPDGKKLNPLNGEKYSPDYYDFARGGDGNGGWASLPMYSNPRYPPEDIIKDIMENQVLIIEAGTGNGKSVLVPKYALHATNYKGKIVVTNPKQVPTKGNAIWAAKCLDVEIGKEVGYQYKDSRLDNKKPSKIPETRLLFSTDG
;
A
#
# COMPACT_ATOMS: atom_id res chain seq x y z
N MET A 1 4.51 20.64 -8.39
CA MET A 1 5.40 19.56 -7.96
C MET A 1 5.13 18.35 -8.84
N LYS A 2 6.11 17.90 -9.60
CA LYS A 2 5.97 16.67 -10.35
C LYS A 2 6.10 15.54 -9.36
N LEU A 3 4.98 15.01 -8.88
CA LEU A 3 4.98 13.80 -8.04
C LEU A 3 5.59 12.68 -8.87
N GLU A 4 6.76 12.22 -8.49
CA GLU A 4 7.34 11.02 -9.07
C GLU A 4 6.34 9.90 -8.86
N ARG A 5 5.91 9.30 -9.96
CA ARG A 5 4.93 8.23 -9.88
C ARG A 5 5.47 7.11 -8.99
N ILE A 6 4.66 6.70 -8.07
CA ILE A 6 4.92 5.72 -7.04
C ILE A 6 5.51 4.45 -7.64
N GLY A 7 6.80 4.27 -7.46
CA GLY A 7 7.53 3.01 -7.53
C GLY A 7 7.40 2.10 -8.75
N ILE A 8 6.34 2.24 -9.53
CA ILE A 8 6.06 1.38 -10.69
C ILE A 8 6.85 1.72 -11.93
N LEU A 9 7.46 2.88 -11.96
CA LEU A 9 7.88 3.46 -13.22
C LEU A 9 9.38 3.64 -13.34
N ASP A 10 10.12 2.76 -12.70
CA ASP A 10 11.52 2.57 -13.04
C ASP A 10 11.69 1.28 -13.85
N PRO A 11 11.45 1.31 -15.19
CA PRO A 11 11.60 0.13 -16.02
C PRO A 11 13.01 -0.44 -16.01
N ASP A 12 13.99 0.36 -15.58
CA ASP A 12 15.40 -0.02 -15.52
C ASP A 12 15.81 -0.59 -14.14
N GLY A 13 14.90 -0.67 -13.18
CA GLY A 13 15.15 -1.21 -11.85
C GLY A 13 16.18 -0.45 -11.02
N LYS A 14 16.36 0.85 -11.30
CA LYS A 14 17.41 1.67 -10.64
C LYS A 14 16.93 2.31 -9.34
N LYS A 15 15.63 2.48 -9.16
CA LYS A 15 15.08 3.09 -7.95
C LYS A 15 15.02 2.08 -6.82
N LEU A 16 15.38 2.54 -5.65
CA LEU A 16 15.24 1.76 -4.42
C LEU A 16 13.82 1.90 -3.88
N ASN A 17 13.37 0.86 -3.19
CA ASN A 17 12.10 0.89 -2.47
C ASN A 17 12.20 1.93 -1.34
N PRO A 18 11.35 2.96 -1.32
CA PRO A 18 11.45 4.04 -0.33
C PRO A 18 11.10 3.61 1.10
N LEU A 19 10.52 2.43 1.28
CA LEU A 19 10.16 1.91 2.59
C LEU A 19 11.32 1.21 3.29
N ASN A 20 12.17 0.51 2.56
CA ASN A 20 13.28 -0.27 3.14
C ASN A 20 14.66 0.06 2.56
N GLY A 21 14.73 0.86 1.50
CA GLY A 21 15.99 1.24 0.86
C GLY A 21 16.61 0.13 0.00
N GLU A 22 15.91 -0.97 -0.23
CA GLU A 22 16.38 -2.10 -1.02
C GLU A 22 15.95 -1.99 -2.49
N LYS A 23 16.57 -2.76 -3.36
CA LYS A 23 16.10 -2.91 -4.74
C LYS A 23 14.77 -3.67 -4.73
N TYR A 24 13.89 -3.30 -5.65
CA TYR A 24 12.70 -4.10 -5.89
C TYR A 24 13.03 -5.50 -6.40
N SER A 25 12.21 -6.48 -6.04
CA SER A 25 12.34 -7.85 -6.54
C SER A 25 12.34 -7.90 -8.07
N PRO A 26 13.07 -8.80 -8.71
CA PRO A 26 13.21 -8.83 -10.17
C PRO A 26 11.89 -8.94 -10.94
N ASP A 27 10.89 -9.61 -10.36
CA ASP A 27 9.55 -9.84 -10.92
C ASP A 27 8.52 -8.79 -10.48
N TYR A 28 8.91 -7.81 -9.64
CA TYR A 28 7.98 -6.84 -9.05
C TYR A 28 7.21 -6.04 -10.10
N TYR A 29 7.87 -5.60 -11.16
CA TYR A 29 7.21 -4.82 -12.21
C TYR A 29 6.16 -5.63 -12.97
N ASP A 30 6.47 -6.89 -13.26
CA ASP A 30 5.54 -7.79 -13.93
C ASP A 30 4.33 -8.06 -13.05
N PHE A 31 4.56 -8.40 -11.79
CA PHE A 31 3.51 -8.53 -10.78
C PHE A 31 2.64 -7.26 -10.66
N ALA A 32 3.26 -6.10 -10.54
CA ALA A 32 2.53 -4.84 -10.35
C ALA A 32 1.59 -4.52 -11.52
N ARG A 33 1.95 -4.91 -12.73
CA ARG A 33 1.14 -4.76 -13.95
C ARG A 33 0.11 -5.88 -14.16
N GLY A 34 0.16 -6.93 -13.34
CA GLY A 34 -0.73 -8.09 -13.46
C GLY A 34 -0.27 -9.12 -14.48
N GLY A 35 1.03 -9.16 -14.79
CA GLY A 35 1.60 -10.12 -15.75
C GLY A 35 1.54 -11.58 -15.29
N ASP A 36 1.47 -11.80 -13.97
CA ASP A 36 1.25 -13.11 -13.37
C ASP A 36 -0.21 -13.59 -13.39
N GLY A 37 -1.13 -12.80 -13.97
CA GLY A 37 -2.56 -13.10 -14.03
C GLY A 37 -3.33 -12.81 -12.73
N ASN A 38 -2.68 -12.34 -11.68
CA ASN A 38 -3.30 -12.07 -10.38
C ASN A 38 -3.71 -10.59 -10.18
N GLY A 39 -3.68 -9.78 -11.24
CA GLY A 39 -4.18 -8.42 -11.20
C GLY A 39 -3.40 -7.51 -10.24
N GLY A 40 -2.16 -7.17 -10.58
CA GLY A 40 -1.33 -6.27 -9.78
C GLY A 40 -1.93 -4.88 -9.62
N TRP A 41 -1.45 -4.13 -8.64
CA TRP A 41 -2.03 -2.85 -8.25
C TRP A 41 -2.02 -1.76 -9.33
N ALA A 42 -1.09 -1.81 -10.28
CA ALA A 42 -1.05 -0.86 -11.39
C ALA A 42 -2.05 -1.18 -12.51
N SER A 43 -2.63 -2.37 -12.49
CA SER A 43 -3.72 -2.74 -13.40
C SER A 43 -5.10 -2.32 -12.87
N LEU A 44 -5.18 -1.85 -11.62
CA LEU A 44 -6.45 -1.47 -11.00
C LEU A 44 -7.02 -0.20 -11.64
N PRO A 45 -8.35 -0.12 -11.88
CA PRO A 45 -8.99 1.00 -12.57
C PRO A 45 -8.69 2.37 -11.94
N MET A 46 -8.62 2.44 -10.61
CA MET A 46 -8.33 3.69 -9.90
C MET A 46 -6.93 4.22 -10.19
N TYR A 47 -5.96 3.35 -10.48
CA TYR A 47 -4.59 3.77 -10.79
C TYR A 47 -4.47 4.46 -12.16
N SER A 48 -5.23 4.00 -13.14
CA SER A 48 -5.20 4.49 -14.52
C SER A 48 -6.33 5.47 -14.86
N ASN A 49 -7.11 5.91 -13.87
CA ASN A 49 -8.25 6.80 -14.10
C ASN A 49 -7.80 8.20 -14.56
N PRO A 50 -8.09 8.62 -15.80
CA PRO A 50 -7.67 9.92 -16.31
C PRO A 50 -8.45 11.09 -15.70
N ARG A 51 -9.65 10.85 -15.17
CA ARG A 51 -10.49 11.89 -14.57
C ARG A 51 -10.06 12.26 -13.16
N TYR A 52 -9.46 11.31 -12.46
CA TYR A 52 -8.96 11.51 -11.11
C TYR A 52 -7.70 10.68 -10.91
N PRO A 53 -6.59 11.15 -11.46
CA PRO A 53 -5.33 10.42 -11.44
C PRO A 53 -4.71 10.34 -10.03
N PRO A 54 -3.79 9.41 -9.78
CA PRO A 54 -3.13 9.25 -8.50
C PRO A 54 -2.55 10.56 -7.93
N GLU A 55 -2.00 11.39 -8.78
CA GLU A 55 -1.40 12.68 -8.40
C GLU A 55 -2.42 13.62 -7.74
N ASP A 56 -3.65 13.65 -8.23
CA ASP A 56 -4.72 14.48 -7.68
C ASP A 56 -5.18 13.93 -6.32
N ILE A 57 -5.31 12.63 -6.19
CA ILE A 57 -5.68 11.99 -4.91
C ILE A 57 -4.60 12.26 -3.84
N ILE A 58 -3.33 12.12 -4.21
CA ILE A 58 -2.21 12.38 -3.31
C ILE A 58 -2.20 13.85 -2.89
N LYS A 59 -2.43 14.77 -3.81
CA LYS A 59 -2.56 16.19 -3.51
C LYS A 59 -3.69 16.46 -2.53
N ASP A 60 -4.86 15.88 -2.77
CA ASP A 60 -6.02 16.02 -1.88
C ASP A 60 -5.73 15.47 -0.47
N ILE A 61 -5.03 14.35 -0.36
CA ILE A 61 -4.59 13.81 0.93
C ILE A 61 -3.65 14.79 1.66
N MET A 62 -2.75 15.44 0.93
CA MET A 62 -1.80 16.39 1.52
C MET A 62 -2.47 17.71 1.96
N GLU A 63 -3.48 18.17 1.24
CA GLU A 63 -4.09 19.49 1.43
C GLU A 63 -5.31 19.46 2.36
N ASN A 64 -5.89 18.31 2.65
CA ASN A 64 -7.12 18.19 3.42
C ASN A 64 -6.94 17.30 4.66
N GLN A 65 -7.50 17.75 5.76
CA GLN A 65 -7.52 16.97 7.00
C GLN A 65 -8.47 15.77 6.92
N VAL A 66 -9.56 15.91 6.19
CA VAL A 66 -10.55 14.85 5.94
C VAL A 66 -10.80 14.75 4.44
N LEU A 67 -10.78 13.55 3.93
CA LEU A 67 -11.05 13.26 2.53
C LEU A 67 -11.99 12.07 2.42
N ILE A 68 -13.05 12.20 1.63
CA ILE A 68 -13.97 11.12 1.29
C ILE A 68 -13.69 10.69 -0.15
N ILE A 69 -13.38 9.42 -0.34
CA ILE A 69 -13.11 8.84 -1.66
C ILE A 69 -14.20 7.82 -1.98
N GLU A 70 -15.01 8.13 -2.98
CA GLU A 70 -16.03 7.23 -3.51
C GLU A 70 -15.55 6.61 -4.83
N ALA A 71 -15.59 5.30 -4.91
CA ALA A 71 -15.34 4.56 -6.14
C ALA A 71 -16.07 3.22 -6.05
N GLY A 72 -16.48 2.68 -7.19
CA GLY A 72 -17.16 1.40 -7.26
C GLY A 72 -16.33 0.26 -6.67
N THR A 73 -16.99 -0.85 -6.36
CA THR A 73 -16.34 -2.08 -5.91
C THR A 73 -15.36 -2.58 -6.99
N GLY A 74 -14.19 -3.06 -6.58
CA GLY A 74 -13.16 -3.56 -7.50
C GLY A 74 -12.27 -2.49 -8.15
N ASN A 75 -12.44 -1.21 -7.83
CA ASN A 75 -11.59 -0.13 -8.36
C ASN A 75 -10.21 -0.04 -7.68
N GLY A 76 -10.00 -0.75 -6.57
CA GLY A 76 -8.71 -0.82 -5.89
C GLY A 76 -8.51 0.14 -4.74
N LYS A 77 -9.56 0.72 -4.17
CA LYS A 77 -9.46 1.64 -3.02
C LYS A 77 -8.62 1.08 -1.87
N SER A 78 -8.92 -0.15 -1.44
CA SER A 78 -8.25 -0.79 -0.30
C SER A 78 -6.76 -1.04 -0.50
N VAL A 79 -6.32 -1.12 -1.74
CA VAL A 79 -4.91 -1.32 -2.12
C VAL A 79 -4.20 0.00 -2.38
N LEU A 80 -4.84 0.88 -3.15
CA LEU A 80 -4.20 2.08 -3.67
C LEU A 80 -4.24 3.26 -2.70
N VAL A 81 -5.33 3.46 -1.95
CA VAL A 81 -5.44 4.61 -1.03
C VAL A 81 -4.36 4.57 0.06
N PRO A 82 -4.10 3.44 0.74
CA PRO A 82 -2.99 3.36 1.68
C PRO A 82 -1.63 3.64 1.05
N LYS A 83 -1.41 3.18 -0.18
CA LYS A 83 -0.19 3.43 -0.95
C LYS A 83 -0.02 4.92 -1.28
N TYR A 84 -1.10 5.59 -1.67
CA TYR A 84 -1.09 7.03 -1.92
C TYR A 84 -0.84 7.84 -0.65
N ALA A 85 -1.40 7.42 0.47
CA ALA A 85 -1.16 8.04 1.77
C ALA A 85 0.31 7.90 2.22
N LEU A 86 0.93 6.73 2.02
CA LEU A 86 2.37 6.56 2.24
C LEU A 86 3.19 7.51 1.38
N HIS A 87 2.86 7.63 0.10
CA HIS A 87 3.54 8.55 -0.81
C HIS A 87 3.36 10.02 -0.39
N ALA A 88 2.14 10.40 0.02
CA ALA A 88 1.83 11.75 0.49
C ALA A 88 2.67 12.15 1.72
N THR A 89 3.03 11.21 2.56
CA THR A 89 3.91 11.41 3.73
C THR A 89 5.40 11.19 3.42
N ASN A 90 5.74 11.08 2.14
CA ASN A 90 7.09 10.75 1.68
C ASN A 90 7.65 9.47 2.35
N TYR A 91 6.79 8.49 2.57
CA TYR A 91 7.09 7.20 3.21
C TYR A 91 7.67 7.29 4.64
N LYS A 92 7.56 8.45 5.27
CA LYS A 92 8.04 8.70 6.64
C LYS A 92 6.90 8.72 7.66
N GLY A 93 5.67 8.95 7.22
CA GLY A 93 4.49 8.94 8.06
C GLY A 93 4.04 7.52 8.45
N LYS A 94 3.22 7.44 9.47
CA LYS A 94 2.54 6.20 9.85
C LYS A 94 1.09 6.26 9.35
N ILE A 95 0.70 5.29 8.57
CA ILE A 95 -0.65 5.13 8.03
C ILE A 95 -1.32 3.99 8.77
N VAL A 96 -2.53 4.23 9.25
CA VAL A 96 -3.36 3.21 9.90
C VAL A 96 -4.63 3.02 9.07
N VAL A 97 -4.90 1.76 8.72
CA VAL A 97 -6.13 1.34 8.04
C VAL A 97 -6.97 0.53 9.01
N THR A 98 -8.20 0.96 9.25
CA THR A 98 -9.11 0.22 10.12
C THR A 98 -10.07 -0.65 9.32
N ASN A 99 -10.31 -1.84 9.82
CA ASN A 99 -11.25 -2.81 9.26
C ASN A 99 -12.11 -3.40 10.37
N PRO A 100 -13.39 -3.68 10.11
CA PRO A 100 -14.30 -4.17 11.16
C PRO A 100 -14.05 -5.62 11.59
N LYS A 101 -13.28 -6.39 10.84
CA LYS A 101 -13.06 -7.82 11.09
C LYS A 101 -11.59 -8.21 10.98
N GLN A 102 -11.17 -9.21 11.76
CA GLN A 102 -9.78 -9.69 11.82
C GLN A 102 -9.29 -10.32 10.52
N VAL A 103 -10.11 -11.17 9.89
CA VAL A 103 -9.70 -11.90 8.67
C VAL A 103 -9.36 -10.96 7.52
N PRO A 104 -10.22 -9.99 7.13
CA PRO A 104 -9.83 -9.01 6.11
C PRO A 104 -8.67 -8.11 6.55
N THR A 105 -8.52 -7.81 7.84
CA THR A 105 -7.38 -7.04 8.36
C THR A 105 -6.05 -7.72 8.04
N LYS A 106 -5.91 -9.00 8.39
CA LYS A 106 -4.72 -9.78 8.08
C LYS A 106 -4.50 -9.94 6.56
N GLY A 107 -5.55 -10.31 5.83
CA GLY A 107 -5.49 -10.51 4.38
C GLY A 107 -5.07 -9.23 3.63
N ASN A 108 -5.65 -8.11 3.98
CA ASN A 108 -5.32 -6.80 3.39
C ASN A 108 -3.87 -6.39 3.70
N ALA A 109 -3.38 -6.65 4.91
CA ALA A 109 -2.00 -6.36 5.28
C ALA A 109 -1.00 -7.20 4.47
N ILE A 110 -1.24 -8.50 4.34
CA ILE A 110 -0.39 -9.40 3.54
C ILE A 110 -0.36 -8.97 2.07
N TRP A 111 -1.52 -8.65 1.50
CA TRP A 111 -1.62 -8.17 0.13
C TRP A 111 -0.92 -6.82 -0.06
N ALA A 112 -1.10 -5.89 0.88
CA ALA A 112 -0.41 -4.60 0.84
C ALA A 112 1.12 -4.75 0.91
N ALA A 113 1.64 -5.65 1.73
CA ALA A 113 3.06 -5.94 1.79
C ALA A 113 3.60 -6.44 0.44
N LYS A 114 2.86 -7.35 -0.21
CA LYS A 114 3.19 -7.82 -1.56
C LYS A 114 3.16 -6.67 -2.58
N CYS A 115 2.14 -5.81 -2.53
CA CYS A 115 2.00 -4.66 -3.42
C CYS A 115 3.08 -3.58 -3.22
N LEU A 116 3.72 -3.56 -2.07
CA LEU A 116 4.79 -2.62 -1.71
C LEU A 116 6.19 -3.25 -1.80
N ASP A 117 6.27 -4.54 -2.09
CA ASP A 117 7.50 -5.34 -2.12
C ASP A 117 8.30 -5.22 -0.81
N VAL A 118 7.60 -5.42 0.30
CA VAL A 118 8.18 -5.37 1.65
C VAL A 118 7.74 -6.56 2.48
N GLU A 119 8.40 -6.76 3.62
CA GLU A 119 8.12 -7.88 4.51
C GLU A 119 6.93 -7.57 5.44
N ILE A 120 5.98 -8.51 5.49
CA ILE A 120 4.88 -8.45 6.48
C ILE A 120 5.42 -8.59 7.90
N GLY A 121 4.94 -7.75 8.80
CA GLY A 121 5.41 -7.68 10.18
C GLY A 121 6.53 -6.67 10.40
N LYS A 122 7.05 -6.06 9.34
CA LYS A 122 8.04 -4.96 9.38
C LYS A 122 7.42 -3.67 8.88
N GLU A 123 7.68 -3.29 7.63
CA GLU A 123 7.18 -2.03 7.03
C GLU A 123 5.65 -2.01 6.94
N VAL A 124 5.04 -3.15 6.69
CA VAL A 124 3.59 -3.37 6.74
C VAL A 124 3.28 -4.38 7.83
N GLY A 125 2.31 -4.07 8.67
CA GLY A 125 1.89 -4.94 9.75
C GLY A 125 0.39 -4.94 9.95
N TYR A 126 -0.08 -5.76 10.89
CA TYR A 126 -1.48 -5.81 11.30
C TYR A 126 -1.60 -5.98 12.81
N GLN A 127 -2.71 -5.53 13.33
CA GLN A 127 -3.03 -5.60 14.76
C GLN A 127 -4.50 -5.93 14.97
N TYR A 128 -4.72 -6.95 15.76
CA TYR A 128 -5.97 -7.28 16.46
C TYR A 128 -5.62 -8.07 17.72
N LYS A 129 -6.59 -8.38 18.54
CA LYS A 129 -6.34 -9.12 19.78
C LYS A 129 -5.55 -10.41 19.49
N ASP A 130 -4.40 -10.56 20.17
CA ASP A 130 -3.50 -11.72 20.06
C ASP A 130 -2.92 -11.96 18.66
N SER A 131 -2.88 -10.95 17.79
CA SER A 131 -2.34 -11.08 16.43
C SER A 131 -0.85 -11.42 16.42
N ARG A 132 -0.48 -12.41 15.63
CA ARG A 132 0.90 -12.82 15.35
C ARG A 132 1.02 -13.31 13.92
N LEU A 133 2.23 -13.33 13.39
CA LEU A 133 2.53 -14.00 12.13
C LEU A 133 2.40 -15.53 12.27
N ASP A 134 2.30 -16.24 11.16
CA ASP A 134 2.18 -17.70 11.15
C ASP A 134 3.38 -18.41 11.81
N ASN A 135 4.56 -17.78 11.76
CA ASN A 135 5.78 -18.22 12.47
C ASN A 135 5.85 -17.75 13.93
N LYS A 136 4.76 -17.27 14.52
CA LYS A 136 4.64 -16.73 15.87
C LYS A 136 5.45 -15.46 16.16
N LYS A 137 6.10 -14.86 15.17
CA LYS A 137 6.76 -13.56 15.29
C LYS A 137 5.73 -12.43 15.45
N PRO A 138 6.13 -11.25 15.95
CA PRO A 138 5.24 -10.10 16.03
C PRO A 138 4.67 -9.73 14.66
N SER A 139 3.38 -9.40 14.60
CA SER A 139 2.71 -8.98 13.37
C SER A 139 2.95 -7.50 13.01
N LYS A 140 3.64 -6.78 13.86
CA LYS A 140 4.10 -5.39 13.68
C LYS A 140 5.32 -5.11 14.56
N ILE A 141 6.03 -4.05 14.23
CA ILE A 141 7.12 -3.47 15.03
C ILE A 141 6.87 -1.96 15.21
N PRO A 142 7.60 -1.26 16.12
CA PRO A 142 7.44 0.20 16.27
C PRO A 142 7.66 0.98 14.96
N GLU A 143 8.55 0.50 14.10
CA GLU A 143 8.92 1.11 12.81
C GLU A 143 7.92 0.83 11.68
N THR A 144 6.89 0.02 11.90
CA THR A 144 5.84 -0.27 10.90
C THR A 144 5.22 1.02 10.40
N ARG A 145 5.21 1.21 9.06
CA ARG A 145 4.72 2.42 8.41
C ARG A 145 3.26 2.30 7.98
N LEU A 146 2.83 1.11 7.59
CA LEU A 146 1.45 0.83 7.22
C LEU A 146 0.89 -0.26 8.14
N LEU A 147 -0.06 0.12 8.98
CA LEU A 147 -0.68 -0.76 9.95
C LEU A 147 -2.16 -0.98 9.63
N PHE A 148 -2.54 -2.22 9.45
CA PHE A 148 -3.94 -2.65 9.37
C PHE A 148 -4.41 -3.07 10.75
N SER A 149 -5.49 -2.50 11.23
CA SER A 149 -6.02 -2.77 12.58
C SER A 149 -7.52 -3.03 12.53
N THR A 150 -8.01 -3.82 13.47
CA THR A 150 -9.45 -3.82 13.77
C THR A 150 -9.79 -2.60 14.62
N ASP A 151 -11.04 -2.14 14.52
CA ASP A 151 -11.58 -0.98 15.25
C ASP A 151 -11.97 -1.31 16.71
N GLY A 152 -11.72 -2.53 17.17
CA GLY A 152 -11.97 -2.96 18.55
C GLY A 152 -10.75 -3.44 19.29
#